data_855f232c7b84bdf6e89a30c1e2eefd1c
#
_entry.id   855f232c7b84bdf6e89a30c1e2eefd1c
#
_cell.length_a   1.000
_cell.length_b   1.000
_cell.length_c   1.000
_cell.angle_alpha   90.00
_cell.angle_beta   90.00
_cell.angle_gamma   90.00
#
_symmetry.space_group_name_H-M   'P 1'
#
loop_
_entity.id
_entity.type
_entity.pdbx_description
1 polymer ?
#
loop_
_entity_poly.entity_id
_entity_poly.type
_entity_poly.pdbx_seq_one_letter_code
_entity_poly.pdbx_strand_id
1 'polypeptide(L)'
;FTRFWNFDGIMETSFLHMHFQGEFEDSTSIGVAYNVRSEEVFNQFTVSGMPVPAGRYDFNEIDYYFTYNRAAPISVGLRATTAGFFGGDIVTLRPSINARYGETLNLRLSYSRNDIDLPTGSVITNLTSVRLAYNFSPRLFAQTLLQHNDSADLWSVNFRFGWLKDANTGLFFVYNETEGIGGFVRHRTMLGTRPRRGQRRARCSGRTARP
;
A
#
# COMPACT_ATOMS: atom_id res chain seq x y z
N PHE A 1 -23.81 0.88 -2.03
CA PHE A 1 -24.14 -0.53 -1.80
C PHE A 1 -23.78 -1.34 -3.04
N THR A 2 -23.05 -2.44 -2.87
CA THR A 2 -22.56 -3.31 -3.96
C THR A 2 -22.83 -4.75 -3.61
N ARG A 3 -23.18 -5.58 -4.63
CA ARG A 3 -23.33 -7.03 -4.51
C ARG A 3 -22.68 -7.73 -5.70
N PHE A 4 -22.04 -8.85 -5.44
CA PHE A 4 -21.46 -9.71 -6.45
C PHE A 4 -22.04 -11.11 -6.33
N TRP A 5 -22.35 -11.73 -7.47
CA TRP A 5 -22.82 -13.11 -7.60
C TRP A 5 -21.89 -13.87 -8.53
N ASN A 6 -21.70 -15.14 -8.23
CA ASN A 6 -21.04 -16.05 -9.15
C ASN A 6 -21.98 -16.47 -10.31
N PHE A 7 -21.45 -17.24 -11.23
CA PHE A 7 -22.22 -17.75 -12.38
C PHE A 7 -23.33 -18.74 -12.00
N ASP A 8 -23.27 -19.34 -10.81
CA ASP A 8 -24.28 -20.24 -10.26
C ASP A 8 -25.40 -19.49 -9.50
N GLY A 9 -25.33 -18.14 -9.47
CA GLY A 9 -26.31 -17.30 -8.79
C GLY A 9 -26.14 -17.22 -7.27
N ILE A 10 -25.03 -17.67 -6.72
CA ILE A 10 -24.70 -17.55 -5.30
C ILE A 10 -24.10 -16.15 -5.06
N MET A 11 -24.59 -15.44 -4.06
CA MET A 11 -24.05 -14.14 -3.67
C MET A 11 -22.70 -14.33 -2.95
N GLU A 12 -21.61 -13.97 -3.61
CA GLU A 12 -20.24 -14.07 -3.07
C GLU A 12 -19.95 -12.98 -2.06
N THR A 13 -20.31 -11.74 -2.40
CA THR A 13 -20.00 -10.58 -1.56
C THR A 13 -21.11 -9.55 -1.61
N SER A 14 -21.44 -8.95 -0.47
CA SER A 14 -22.20 -7.73 -0.40
C SER A 14 -21.48 -6.70 0.47
N PHE A 15 -21.59 -5.42 0.10
CA PHE A 15 -20.91 -4.33 0.78
C PHE A 15 -21.78 -3.08 0.82
N LEU A 16 -22.07 -2.60 2.03
CA LEU A 16 -22.65 -1.31 2.28
C LEU A 16 -21.61 -0.43 2.97
N HIS A 17 -21.40 0.77 2.43
CA HIS A 17 -20.47 1.75 2.98
C HIS A 17 -21.21 3.06 3.26
N MET A 18 -21.04 3.57 4.47
CA MET A 18 -21.48 4.89 4.90
C MET A 18 -20.31 5.63 5.48
N HIS A 19 -20.10 6.87 5.07
CA HIS A 19 -18.92 7.64 5.46
C HIS A 19 -19.33 9.07 5.80
N PHE A 20 -18.79 9.59 6.91
CA PHE A 20 -18.91 10.96 7.35
C PHE A 20 -17.52 11.52 7.62
N GLN A 21 -17.22 12.66 7.06
CA GLN A 21 -15.95 13.33 7.23
C GLN A 21 -16.13 14.83 7.36
N GLY A 22 -15.43 15.44 8.33
CA GLY A 22 -15.26 16.87 8.47
C GLY A 22 -13.81 17.27 8.17
N GLU A 23 -13.62 18.41 7.53
CA GLU A 23 -12.33 19.04 7.30
C GLU A 23 -12.35 20.46 7.83
N PHE A 24 -11.31 20.84 8.58
CA PHE A 24 -11.11 22.15 9.16
C PHE A 24 -10.25 23.01 8.24
N GLU A 25 -10.28 24.34 8.46
CA GLU A 25 -9.52 25.30 7.64
C GLU A 25 -8.01 25.07 7.64
N ASP A 26 -7.46 24.50 8.72
CA ASP A 26 -6.04 24.13 8.83
C ASP A 26 -5.69 22.80 8.16
N SER A 27 -6.61 22.21 7.37
CA SER A 27 -6.49 20.89 6.77
C SER A 27 -6.42 19.73 7.78
N THR A 28 -6.87 19.96 9.00
CA THR A 28 -7.17 18.88 9.95
C THR A 28 -8.45 18.20 9.52
N SER A 29 -8.48 16.88 9.52
CA SER A 29 -9.67 16.11 9.15
C SER A 29 -9.97 15.03 10.19
N ILE A 30 -11.27 14.82 10.43
CA ILE A 30 -11.79 13.75 11.25
C ILE A 30 -12.94 13.07 10.51
N GLY A 31 -13.03 11.77 10.61
CA GLY A 31 -14.10 11.03 9.97
C GLY A 31 -14.36 9.69 10.62
N VAL A 32 -15.53 9.16 10.30
CA VAL A 32 -15.96 7.82 10.66
C VAL A 32 -16.63 7.17 9.46
N ALA A 33 -16.34 5.89 9.24
CA ALA A 33 -17.10 5.09 8.28
C ALA A 33 -17.68 3.87 8.98
N TYR A 34 -18.87 3.48 8.54
CA TYR A 34 -19.54 2.26 8.95
C TYR A 34 -19.77 1.39 7.71
N ASN A 35 -19.28 0.16 7.80
CA ASN A 35 -19.35 -0.81 6.72
C ASN A 35 -20.15 -2.03 7.20
N VAL A 36 -21.03 -2.54 6.33
CA VAL A 36 -21.65 -3.85 6.48
C VAL A 36 -21.20 -4.71 5.33
N ARG A 37 -20.58 -5.83 5.64
CA ARG A 37 -20.03 -6.75 4.66
C ARG A 37 -20.56 -8.15 4.87
N SER A 38 -20.83 -8.85 3.78
CA SER A 38 -21.15 -10.27 3.77
C SER A 38 -20.25 -10.95 2.74
N GLU A 39 -19.65 -12.07 3.11
CA GLU A 39 -18.68 -12.77 2.27
C GLU A 39 -18.95 -14.28 2.33
N GLU A 40 -19.02 -14.93 1.16
CA GLU A 40 -19.12 -16.38 1.02
C GLU A 40 -17.73 -16.97 0.80
N VAL A 41 -17.31 -17.81 1.73
CA VAL A 41 -16.02 -18.53 1.65
C VAL A 41 -16.29 -19.93 1.14
N PHE A 42 -15.94 -20.21 -0.10
CA PHE A 42 -16.18 -21.51 -0.74
C PHE A 42 -15.23 -22.61 -0.29
N ASN A 43 -14.00 -22.25 0.05
CA ASN A 43 -12.98 -23.20 0.48
C ASN A 43 -12.30 -22.69 1.75
N GLN A 44 -11.98 -23.62 2.64
CA GLN A 44 -11.18 -23.30 3.82
C GLN A 44 -9.87 -22.64 3.43
N PHE A 45 -9.50 -21.58 4.13
CA PHE A 45 -8.19 -20.93 4.01
C PHE A 45 -7.59 -20.64 5.41
N THR A 46 -6.41 -20.05 5.46
CA THR A 46 -5.75 -19.71 6.72
C THR A 46 -5.44 -18.22 6.82
N VAL A 47 -5.65 -17.64 7.99
CA VAL A 47 -5.22 -16.29 8.36
C VAL A 47 -4.15 -16.41 9.43
N SER A 48 -2.92 -16.02 9.11
CA SER A 48 -1.77 -16.13 10.03
C SER A 48 -1.63 -17.53 10.68
N GLY A 49 -1.90 -18.60 9.89
CA GLY A 49 -1.84 -19.98 10.36
C GLY A 49 -3.12 -20.51 11.03
N MET A 50 -4.10 -19.65 11.31
CA MET A 50 -5.39 -20.03 11.90
C MET A 50 -6.38 -20.41 10.78
N PRO A 51 -7.00 -21.60 10.82
CA PRO A 51 -7.94 -22.02 9.79
C PRO A 51 -9.27 -21.25 9.88
N VAL A 52 -9.75 -20.80 8.73
CA VAL A 52 -11.08 -20.22 8.54
C VAL A 52 -11.89 -21.23 7.70
N PRO A 53 -12.94 -21.85 8.23
CA PRO A 53 -13.78 -22.78 7.51
C PRO A 53 -14.50 -22.13 6.31
N ALA A 54 -14.93 -22.96 5.34
CA ALA A 54 -15.89 -22.54 4.34
C ALA A 54 -17.22 -22.20 5.00
N GLY A 55 -17.91 -21.17 4.49
CA GLY A 55 -19.19 -20.72 5.02
C GLY A 55 -19.43 -19.24 4.73
N ARG A 56 -20.60 -18.77 5.14
CA ARG A 56 -20.99 -17.38 5.00
C ARG A 56 -20.66 -16.60 6.27
N TYR A 57 -20.03 -15.46 6.08
CA TYR A 57 -19.62 -14.56 7.14
C TYR A 57 -20.23 -13.16 6.93
N ASP A 58 -20.85 -12.64 7.97
CA ASP A 58 -21.39 -11.29 8.02
C ASP A 58 -20.61 -10.50 9.04
N PHE A 59 -20.11 -9.30 8.66
CA PHE A 59 -19.36 -8.43 9.59
C PHE A 59 -19.82 -6.99 9.49
N ASN A 60 -19.74 -6.34 10.65
CA ASN A 60 -19.82 -4.89 10.76
C ASN A 60 -18.42 -4.35 11.02
N GLU A 61 -18.09 -3.23 10.40
CA GLU A 61 -16.79 -2.58 10.54
C GLU A 61 -17.00 -1.09 10.80
N ILE A 62 -16.27 -0.55 11.75
CA ILE A 62 -16.21 0.88 12.02
C ILE A 62 -14.77 1.33 11.83
N ASP A 63 -14.58 2.29 10.93
CA ASP A 63 -13.32 2.98 10.71
C ASP A 63 -13.36 4.38 11.30
N TYR A 64 -12.31 4.75 12.03
CA TYR A 64 -12.07 6.09 12.55
C TYR A 64 -10.85 6.68 11.85
N TYR A 65 -10.97 7.94 11.41
CA TYR A 65 -9.91 8.66 10.72
C TYR A 65 -9.64 9.97 11.43
N PHE A 66 -8.37 10.23 11.65
CA PHE A 66 -7.89 11.52 12.13
C PHE A 66 -6.62 11.88 11.39
N THR A 67 -6.54 13.10 10.90
CA THR A 67 -5.31 13.65 10.33
C THR A 67 -5.19 15.10 10.81
N TYR A 68 -4.12 15.39 11.55
CA TYR A 68 -3.82 16.73 12.00
C TYR A 68 -3.00 17.46 10.95
N ASN A 69 -3.49 18.61 10.53
CA ASN A 69 -2.84 19.60 9.66
C ASN A 69 -2.00 18.96 8.54
N ARG A 70 -2.67 18.41 7.53
CA ARG A 70 -2.02 17.79 6.37
C ARG A 70 -1.10 18.73 5.61
N ALA A 71 -1.37 20.05 5.68
CA ALA A 71 -0.59 21.09 5.02
C ALA A 71 0.71 21.45 5.77
N ALA A 72 0.79 21.21 7.08
CA ALA A 72 1.95 21.53 7.90
C ALA A 72 3.22 20.76 7.49
N PRO A 73 4.40 21.29 7.80
CA PRO A 73 5.66 20.57 7.62
C PRO A 73 5.69 19.23 8.36
N ILE A 74 5.04 19.15 9.51
CA ILE A 74 4.85 17.90 10.27
C ILE A 74 3.35 17.67 10.41
N SER A 75 2.85 16.53 9.96
CA SER A 75 1.48 16.10 10.12
C SER A 75 1.42 14.71 10.74
N VAL A 76 0.42 14.48 11.57
CA VAL A 76 0.17 13.18 12.20
C VAL A 76 -1.18 12.64 11.75
N GLY A 77 -1.26 11.34 11.59
CA GLY A 77 -2.50 10.65 11.23
C GLY A 77 -2.72 9.44 12.13
N LEU A 78 -3.97 9.14 12.38
CA LEU A 78 -4.41 7.94 13.05
C LEU A 78 -5.58 7.35 12.29
N ARG A 79 -5.50 6.07 11.98
CA ARG A 79 -6.66 5.27 11.55
C ARG A 79 -6.83 4.13 12.54
N ALA A 80 -8.05 3.94 13.03
CA ALA A 80 -8.41 2.81 13.85
C ALA A 80 -9.62 2.11 13.22
N THR A 81 -9.61 0.79 13.20
CA THR A 81 -10.69 -0.03 12.66
C THR A 81 -11.07 -1.08 13.71
N THR A 82 -12.37 -1.22 13.95
CA THR A 82 -12.93 -2.35 14.71
C THR A 82 -13.90 -3.07 13.79
N ALA A 83 -13.76 -4.37 13.65
CA ALA A 83 -14.61 -5.16 12.75
C ALA A 83 -14.81 -6.56 13.28
N GLY A 84 -15.97 -7.15 12.95
CA GLY A 84 -16.10 -8.60 12.93
C GLY A 84 -15.18 -9.20 11.86
N PHE A 85 -14.65 -10.40 12.07
CA PHE A 85 -13.70 -11.01 11.14
C PHE A 85 -13.80 -12.54 11.16
N PHE A 86 -14.44 -13.13 10.16
CA PHE A 86 -14.61 -14.58 9.97
C PHE A 86 -15.06 -15.36 11.21
N GLY A 87 -16.11 -14.85 11.88
CA GLY A 87 -16.68 -15.44 13.09
C GLY A 87 -16.00 -15.02 14.39
N GLY A 88 -14.99 -14.17 14.31
CA GLY A 88 -14.32 -13.50 15.41
C GLY A 88 -14.26 -11.99 15.19
N ASP A 89 -13.23 -11.33 15.72
CA ASP A 89 -13.07 -9.89 15.70
C ASP A 89 -11.64 -9.48 15.28
N ILE A 90 -11.52 -8.28 14.74
CA ILE A 90 -10.24 -7.64 14.46
C ILE A 90 -10.24 -6.19 14.92
N VAL A 91 -9.18 -5.80 15.60
CA VAL A 91 -8.88 -4.40 15.92
C VAL A 91 -7.58 -4.01 15.22
N THR A 92 -7.65 -2.96 14.40
CA THR A 92 -6.49 -2.43 13.69
C THR A 92 -6.20 -1.01 14.13
N LEU A 93 -4.93 -0.72 14.44
CA LEU A 93 -4.45 0.63 14.76
C LEU A 93 -3.30 1.02 13.83
N ARG A 94 -3.44 2.18 13.16
CA ARG A 94 -2.46 2.67 12.17
C ARG A 94 -2.10 4.15 12.40
N PRO A 95 -1.23 4.46 13.37
CA PRO A 95 -0.64 5.79 13.49
C PRO A 95 0.36 6.05 12.36
N SER A 96 0.49 7.31 11.97
CA SER A 96 1.48 7.76 11.00
C SER A 96 1.94 9.18 11.29
N ILE A 97 3.20 9.47 10.94
CA ILE A 97 3.81 10.79 11.00
C ILE A 97 4.40 11.08 9.63
N ASN A 98 4.11 12.27 9.09
CA ASN A 98 4.75 12.77 7.88
C ASN A 98 5.51 14.04 8.24
N ALA A 99 6.78 14.10 7.84
CA ALA A 99 7.61 15.30 7.97
C ALA A 99 8.11 15.70 6.58
N ARG A 100 7.93 16.99 6.22
CA ARG A 100 8.34 17.55 4.94
C ARG A 100 9.18 18.79 5.17
N TYR A 101 10.27 18.91 4.42
CA TYR A 101 11.08 20.11 4.38
C TYR A 101 11.18 20.58 2.93
N GLY A 102 10.35 21.56 2.59
CA GLY A 102 10.17 22.02 1.21
C GLY A 102 9.85 20.87 0.26
N GLU A 103 10.45 20.91 -0.92
CA GLU A 103 10.37 19.87 -1.93
C GLU A 103 11.53 18.86 -1.82
N THR A 104 12.49 19.12 -0.91
CA THR A 104 13.74 18.39 -0.79
C THR A 104 13.58 17.11 0.00
N LEU A 105 12.91 17.15 1.16
CA LEU A 105 12.81 16.02 2.07
C LEU A 105 11.36 15.65 2.34
N ASN A 106 11.04 14.38 2.22
CA ASN A 106 9.79 13.79 2.68
C ASN A 106 10.10 12.53 3.48
N LEU A 107 9.72 12.51 4.75
CA LEU A 107 9.82 11.37 5.65
C LEU A 107 8.42 10.95 6.08
N ARG A 108 8.10 9.67 5.94
CA ARG A 108 6.89 9.08 6.47
C ARG A 108 7.24 7.89 7.36
N LEU A 109 6.78 7.96 8.59
CA LEU A 109 6.77 6.86 9.53
C LEU A 109 5.35 6.32 9.64
N SER A 110 5.15 5.04 9.59
CA SER A 110 3.87 4.40 9.83
C SER A 110 4.05 3.08 10.58
N TYR A 111 3.10 2.81 11.44
CA TYR A 111 2.99 1.57 12.19
C TYR A 111 1.59 1.01 11.98
N SER A 112 1.46 -0.28 11.86
CA SER A 112 0.17 -0.98 11.79
C SER A 112 0.19 -2.14 12.75
N ARG A 113 -0.73 -2.14 13.70
CA ARG A 113 -1.00 -3.26 14.60
C ARG A 113 -2.36 -3.83 14.24
N ASN A 114 -2.42 -5.13 14.03
CA ASN A 114 -3.67 -5.85 13.91
C ASN A 114 -3.74 -6.86 15.05
N ASP A 115 -4.79 -6.80 15.82
CA ASP A 115 -5.14 -7.74 16.88
C ASP A 115 -6.34 -8.55 16.34
N ILE A 116 -6.10 -9.81 16.05
CA ILE A 116 -7.06 -10.71 15.40
C ILE A 116 -7.41 -11.81 16.38
N ASP A 117 -8.69 -11.94 16.68
CA ASP A 117 -9.25 -12.98 17.52
C ASP A 117 -10.27 -13.79 16.74
N LEU A 118 -9.93 -15.03 16.40
CA LEU A 118 -10.77 -15.98 15.68
C LEU A 118 -11.21 -17.11 16.61
N PRO A 119 -12.31 -17.82 16.31
CA PRO A 119 -12.70 -19.01 17.09
C PRO A 119 -11.62 -20.10 17.15
N THR A 120 -10.66 -20.06 16.22
CA THR A 120 -9.55 -21.01 16.11
C THR A 120 -8.24 -20.56 16.75
N GLY A 121 -8.19 -19.34 17.32
CA GLY A 121 -7.02 -18.77 17.98
C GLY A 121 -6.92 -17.26 17.82
N SER A 122 -5.93 -16.66 18.45
CA SER A 122 -5.66 -15.22 18.37
C SER A 122 -4.22 -14.96 17.91
N VAL A 123 -4.02 -13.83 17.22
CA VAL A 123 -2.70 -13.40 16.77
C VAL A 123 -2.62 -11.86 16.71
N ILE A 124 -1.46 -11.35 17.12
CA ILE A 124 -1.12 -9.95 16.95
C ILE A 124 -0.06 -9.86 15.86
N THR A 125 -0.29 -8.98 14.88
CA THR A 125 0.68 -8.71 13.81
C THR A 125 1.03 -7.23 13.81
N ASN A 126 2.33 -6.92 13.70
CA ASN A 126 2.81 -5.55 13.64
C ASN A 126 3.65 -5.34 12.39
N LEU A 127 3.41 -4.22 11.71
CA LEU A 127 4.19 -3.77 10.56
C LEU A 127 4.67 -2.35 10.81
N THR A 128 5.98 -2.17 10.90
CA THR A 128 6.62 -0.85 10.93
C THR A 128 7.12 -0.50 9.54
N SER A 129 6.90 0.74 9.09
CA SER A 129 7.36 1.21 7.79
C SER A 129 7.93 2.61 7.88
N VAL A 130 9.11 2.79 7.29
CA VAL A 130 9.81 4.07 7.16
C VAL A 130 10.02 4.34 5.69
N ARG A 131 9.46 5.43 5.18
CA ARG A 131 9.71 5.91 3.82
C ARG A 131 10.43 7.25 3.89
N LEU A 132 11.57 7.30 3.23
CA LEU A 132 12.37 8.50 3.07
C LEU A 132 12.49 8.82 1.58
N ALA A 133 12.20 10.05 1.18
CA ALA A 133 12.48 10.57 -0.14
C ALA A 133 13.29 11.85 0.00
N TYR A 134 14.43 11.91 -0.68
CA TYR A 134 15.31 13.08 -0.71
C TYR A 134 15.59 13.48 -2.15
N ASN A 135 15.22 14.71 -2.50
CA ASN A 135 15.45 15.31 -3.81
C ASN A 135 16.63 16.27 -3.70
N PHE A 136 17.81 15.88 -4.18
CA PHE A 136 18.99 16.76 -4.25
C PHE A 136 18.78 17.87 -5.27
N SER A 137 18.05 17.58 -6.33
CA SER A 137 17.62 18.51 -7.38
C SER A 137 16.42 17.91 -8.13
N PRO A 138 15.75 18.67 -9.03
CA PRO A 138 14.69 18.13 -9.88
C PRO A 138 15.11 16.93 -10.74
N ARG A 139 16.42 16.69 -10.86
CA ARG A 139 17.00 15.61 -11.68
C ARG A 139 17.72 14.53 -10.89
N LEU A 140 17.93 14.73 -9.58
CA LEU A 140 18.69 13.82 -8.73
C LEU A 140 17.91 13.56 -7.45
N PHE A 141 17.56 12.30 -7.22
CA PHE A 141 16.78 11.89 -6.05
C PHE A 141 17.23 10.54 -5.49
N ALA A 142 16.97 10.34 -4.21
CA ALA A 142 17.08 9.07 -3.53
C ALA A 142 15.80 8.78 -2.76
N GLN A 143 15.34 7.53 -2.79
CA GLN A 143 14.15 7.07 -2.06
C GLN A 143 14.48 5.75 -1.37
N THR A 144 14.01 5.61 -0.14
CA THR A 144 14.14 4.37 0.63
C THR A 144 12.79 4.01 1.25
N LEU A 145 12.45 2.74 1.19
CA LEU A 145 11.38 2.13 1.97
C LEU A 145 12.00 1.02 2.81
N LEU A 146 11.90 1.17 4.14
CA LEU A 146 12.28 0.15 5.11
C LEU A 146 11.02 -0.35 5.78
N GLN A 147 10.85 -1.68 5.87
CA GLN A 147 9.72 -2.32 6.51
C GLN A 147 10.18 -3.45 7.42
N HIS A 148 9.52 -3.58 8.55
CA HIS A 148 9.69 -4.69 9.47
C HIS A 148 8.33 -5.30 9.80
N ASN A 149 8.18 -6.58 9.51
CA ASN A 149 7.02 -7.39 9.88
C ASN A 149 7.43 -8.33 11.01
N ASP A 150 6.91 -8.13 12.22
CA ASP A 150 7.29 -8.91 13.39
C ASP A 150 6.75 -10.34 13.36
N SER A 151 5.56 -10.56 12.78
CA SER A 151 4.95 -11.89 12.72
C SER A 151 5.71 -12.86 11.82
N ALA A 152 6.32 -12.32 10.76
CA ALA A 152 7.16 -13.08 9.84
C ALA A 152 8.64 -12.95 10.18
N ASP A 153 8.98 -12.09 11.18
CA ASP A 153 10.34 -11.68 11.52
C ASP A 153 11.15 -11.30 10.27
N LEU A 154 10.54 -10.44 9.45
CA LEU A 154 10.99 -10.12 8.11
C LEU A 154 11.32 -8.65 7.99
N TRP A 155 12.56 -8.36 7.60
CA TRP A 155 13.00 -7.04 7.18
C TRP A 155 12.99 -6.92 5.66
N SER A 156 12.50 -5.81 5.17
CA SER A 156 12.53 -5.48 3.73
C SER A 156 13.05 -4.08 3.51
N VAL A 157 14.00 -3.95 2.61
CA VAL A 157 14.61 -2.68 2.18
C VAL A 157 14.43 -2.54 0.67
N ASN A 158 13.86 -1.41 0.26
CA ASN A 158 13.82 -0.99 -1.12
C ASN A 158 14.50 0.37 -1.22
N PHE A 159 15.64 0.45 -1.89
CA PHE A 159 16.35 1.69 -2.15
C PHE A 159 16.36 1.98 -3.64
N ARG A 160 16.08 3.23 -3.99
CA ARG A 160 16.10 3.72 -5.36
C ARG A 160 16.85 5.04 -5.42
N PHE A 161 17.85 5.10 -6.27
CA PHE A 161 18.54 6.33 -6.64
C PHE A 161 18.31 6.61 -8.12
N GLY A 162 18.02 7.85 -8.47
CA GLY A 162 17.78 8.26 -9.85
C GLY A 162 18.51 9.56 -10.19
N TRP A 163 19.18 9.55 -11.33
CA TRP A 163 19.75 10.74 -11.96
C TRP A 163 19.21 10.88 -13.37
N LEU A 164 18.52 11.99 -13.63
CA LEU A 164 17.91 12.29 -14.92
C LEU A 164 18.75 13.33 -15.64
N LYS A 165 19.34 12.98 -16.77
CA LYS A 165 20.02 13.93 -17.66
C LYS A 165 19.00 14.77 -18.40
N ASP A 166 18.01 14.11 -19.02
CA ASP A 166 16.89 14.68 -19.77
C ASP A 166 15.61 13.91 -19.46
N ALA A 167 14.46 14.37 -19.95
CA ALA A 167 13.16 13.72 -19.69
C ALA A 167 13.10 12.21 -20.05
N ASN A 168 13.93 11.77 -21.01
CA ASN A 168 13.97 10.39 -21.51
C ASN A 168 15.30 9.67 -21.29
N THR A 169 16.28 10.28 -20.61
CA THR A 169 17.60 9.71 -20.41
C THR A 169 17.99 9.87 -18.93
N GLY A 170 18.31 8.80 -18.29
CA GLY A 170 18.73 8.81 -16.88
C GLY A 170 19.38 7.51 -16.47
N LEU A 171 20.07 7.59 -15.34
CA LEU A 171 20.65 6.45 -14.63
C LEU A 171 19.79 6.15 -13.41
N PHE A 172 19.41 4.90 -13.24
CA PHE A 172 18.71 4.41 -12.08
C PHE A 172 19.48 3.28 -11.43
N PHE A 173 19.62 3.38 -10.12
CA PHE A 173 20.10 2.31 -9.28
C PHE A 173 18.95 1.88 -8.36
N VAL A 174 18.63 0.58 -8.36
CA VAL A 174 17.59 0.01 -7.50
C VAL A 174 18.19 -1.16 -6.73
N TYR A 175 18.03 -1.11 -5.42
CA TYR A 175 18.43 -2.17 -4.52
C TYR A 175 17.20 -2.64 -3.74
N ASN A 176 16.94 -3.94 -3.78
CA ASN A 176 15.90 -4.59 -3.01
C ASN A 176 16.53 -5.73 -2.22
N GLU A 177 16.23 -5.77 -0.94
CA GLU A 177 16.61 -6.85 -0.06
C GLU A 177 15.46 -7.20 0.85
N THR A 178 15.29 -8.48 1.11
CA THR A 178 14.36 -9.01 2.09
C THR A 178 15.09 -10.09 2.86
N GLU A 179 15.14 -9.94 4.19
CA GLU A 179 15.83 -10.85 5.11
C GLU A 179 14.84 -11.33 6.17
N GLY A 180 14.83 -12.65 6.42
CA GLY A 180 14.10 -13.27 7.52
C GLY A 180 15.02 -14.18 8.32
N ILE A 181 14.72 -14.41 9.59
CA ILE A 181 15.55 -15.25 10.51
C ILE A 181 15.64 -16.73 10.07
N GLY A 182 15.11 -17.13 8.92
CA GLY A 182 15.14 -18.49 8.41
C GLY A 182 15.88 -18.71 7.08
N GLY A 183 16.46 -17.70 6.47
CA GLY A 183 17.20 -17.85 5.20
C GLY A 183 17.19 -16.60 4.35
N PHE A 184 18.34 -16.30 3.77
CA PHE A 184 18.53 -15.16 2.88
C PHE A 184 17.80 -15.35 1.56
N VAL A 185 16.85 -14.49 1.24
CA VAL A 185 16.38 -14.30 -0.13
C VAL A 185 16.99 -13.02 -0.67
N ARG A 186 18.19 -13.12 -1.26
CA ARG A 186 18.80 -11.99 -1.97
C ARG A 186 18.09 -11.74 -3.29
N HIS A 187 17.48 -10.59 -3.45
CA HIS A 187 17.01 -10.10 -4.74
C HIS A 187 17.87 -8.94 -5.28
N ARG A 188 18.26 -9.12 -6.48
CA ARG A 188 19.15 -8.51 -7.43
C ARG A 188 19.08 -6.98 -7.55
N THR A 189 20.27 -6.35 -7.57
CA THR A 189 20.55 -5.01 -8.09
C THR A 189 20.27 -4.95 -9.60
N MET A 190 19.41 -4.05 -10.07
CA MET A 190 19.26 -3.75 -11.49
C MET A 190 19.76 -2.33 -11.78
N LEU A 191 20.81 -2.26 -12.58
CA LEU A 191 21.27 -1.02 -13.22
C LEU A 191 20.48 -0.87 -14.54
N GLY A 192 19.58 0.10 -14.62
CA GLY A 192 18.81 0.36 -15.84
C GLY A 192 19.19 1.69 -16.45
N THR A 193 19.77 1.67 -17.65
CA THR A 193 19.84 2.85 -18.53
C THR A 193 18.68 2.76 -19.52
N ARG A 194 17.84 3.78 -19.62
CA ARG A 194 16.90 3.89 -20.75
C ARG A 194 17.62 4.53 -21.94
N PRO A 195 17.89 3.78 -23.04
CA PRO A 195 18.45 4.37 -24.25
C PRO A 195 17.39 5.20 -24.98
N ARG A 196 17.85 6.26 -25.64
CA ARG A 196 17.07 7.07 -26.59
C ARG A 196 16.40 6.14 -27.62
N ARG A 197 15.08 6.10 -27.67
CA ARG A 197 14.36 5.58 -28.83
C ARG A 197 14.64 6.53 -29.99
N GLY A 198 15.54 6.12 -30.88
CA GLY A 198 15.79 6.81 -32.14
C GLY A 198 14.50 6.86 -32.96
N GLN A 199 14.04 8.07 -33.27
CA GLN A 199 13.01 8.29 -34.29
C GLN A 199 13.58 7.78 -35.62
N ARG A 200 13.18 6.59 -36.05
CA ARG A 200 13.33 6.18 -37.44
C ARG A 200 12.35 7.02 -38.24
N ARG A 201 12.85 8.07 -38.88
CA ARG A 201 12.15 8.73 -39.95
C ARG A 201 11.90 7.70 -41.05
N ALA A 202 10.67 7.27 -41.23
CA ALA A 202 10.26 6.56 -42.42
C ALA A 202 10.40 7.50 -43.60
N ARG A 203 11.40 7.29 -44.44
CA ARG A 203 11.48 7.88 -45.78
C ARG A 203 10.42 7.17 -46.62
N CYS A 204 9.32 7.84 -46.89
CA CYS A 204 8.45 7.50 -48.02
C CYS A 204 9.21 7.75 -49.31
N SER A 205 9.72 6.69 -49.92
CA SER A 205 10.14 6.75 -51.33
C SER A 205 8.91 6.60 -52.20
N GLY A 206 8.45 7.71 -52.74
CA GLY A 206 7.47 7.72 -53.80
C GLY A 206 8.05 7.04 -55.06
N ARG A 207 7.43 5.96 -55.52
CA ARG A 207 7.59 5.43 -56.88
C ARG A 207 6.35 5.80 -57.65
N THR A 208 6.50 6.81 -58.48
CA THR A 208 5.64 7.11 -59.61
C THR A 208 5.76 5.97 -60.61
N ALA A 209 4.65 5.36 -61.00
CA ALA A 209 4.52 4.58 -62.22
C ALA A 209 3.47 5.25 -63.11
N ARG A 210 3.84 5.62 -64.28
CA ARG A 210 3.04 5.92 -65.51
C ARG A 210 3.27 4.79 -66.50
N PRO A 211 2.48 4.72 -67.51
CA PRO A 211 1.09 5.12 -67.80
C PRO A 211 0.14 3.95 -67.72
#